data_6b725765afe78b4183ccd23592721760
#
_entry.id   6b725765afe78b4183ccd23592721760
#
_cell.length_a   1.000
_cell.length_b   1.000
_cell.length_c   1.000
_cell.angle_alpha   90.00
_cell.angle_beta   90.00
_cell.angle_gamma   90.00
#
_symmetry.space_group_name_H-M   'P 1'
#
loop_
_entity.id
_entity.type
_entity.pdbx_description
1 polymer ?
#
loop_
_entity_poly.entity_id
_entity_poly.type
_entity_poly.pdbx_seq_one_letter_code
_entity_poly.pdbx_strand_id
1 'polypeptide(L)'
;MFKFIINIAQKLLIFIYIKISFSKRKKLNLKNINFKQIDFINYKKIKQYVFKENFFYDKNFIDSHSFEFLFYLQKIGGKSGIEISKKNIFLWFNLFKNKLEFPWDEKLTAQRLLSIYYNYEFVSSVLSKTENTLLNKIINVHIKRLFFFFKRKNLDEISSYEIVAFILSKLLLKEFNQSFLKKIETIIEIQIDRAGIHKSYNVLEQAKFINNLNEVKNILLFFKIVVPEKINFFILNMTSALNQYIH
;
A
#
# COMPACT_ATOMS: atom_id res chain seq x y z
N MET A 1 16.41 24.24 18.49
CA MET A 1 17.58 24.01 17.62
C MET A 1 17.88 22.53 17.40
N PHE A 2 18.02 21.70 18.44
CA PHE A 2 18.37 20.27 18.33
C PHE A 2 17.35 19.43 17.49
N LYS A 3 16.03 19.57 17.74
CA LYS A 3 14.98 18.92 16.95
C LYS A 3 15.00 19.30 15.46
N PHE A 4 15.38 20.52 15.14
CA PHE A 4 15.48 21.00 13.76
C PHE A 4 16.64 20.35 13.01
N ILE A 5 17.80 20.22 13.68
CA ILE A 5 19.00 19.57 13.12
C ILE A 5 18.74 18.08 12.89
N ILE A 6 18.08 17.40 13.85
CA ILE A 6 17.70 15.98 13.70
C ILE A 6 16.74 15.79 12.50
N ASN A 7 15.79 16.67 12.32
CA ASN A 7 14.84 16.61 11.21
C ASN A 7 15.54 16.79 9.85
N ILE A 8 16.49 17.75 9.75
CA ILE A 8 17.30 17.93 8.54
C ILE A 8 18.17 16.72 8.27
N ALA A 9 18.84 16.17 9.26
CA ALA A 9 19.68 14.99 9.11
C ALA A 9 18.84 13.76 8.66
N GLN A 10 17.64 13.59 9.21
CA GLN A 10 16.71 12.54 8.78
C GLN A 10 16.27 12.72 7.33
N LYS A 11 15.93 13.95 6.93
CA LYS A 11 15.56 14.27 5.54
C LYS A 11 16.72 14.00 4.58
N LEU A 12 17.93 14.33 4.96
CA LEU A 12 19.14 14.07 4.18
C LEU A 12 19.41 12.57 4.03
N LEU A 13 19.27 11.81 5.10
CA LEU A 13 19.40 10.34 5.09
C LEU A 13 18.34 9.68 4.21
N ILE A 14 17.09 10.14 4.25
CA ILE A 14 16.03 9.66 3.35
C ILE A 14 16.41 9.96 1.89
N PHE A 15 16.86 11.15 1.60
CA PHE A 15 17.26 11.56 0.26
C PHE A 15 18.44 10.74 -0.27
N ILE A 16 19.47 10.54 0.55
CA ILE A 16 20.65 9.71 0.22
C ILE A 16 20.22 8.26 0.01
N TYR A 17 19.42 7.69 0.93
CA TYR A 17 18.93 6.32 0.82
C TYR A 17 18.11 6.12 -0.45
N ILE A 18 17.23 7.05 -0.80
CA ILE A 18 16.45 7.02 -2.04
C ILE A 18 17.39 7.09 -3.25
N LYS A 19 18.35 8.02 -3.28
CA LYS A 19 19.31 8.16 -4.41
C LYS A 19 20.17 6.91 -4.60
N ILE A 20 20.81 6.42 -3.55
CA ILE A 20 21.67 5.21 -3.61
C ILE A 20 20.84 3.99 -4.02
N SER A 21 19.60 3.93 -3.56
CA SER A 21 18.67 2.85 -3.88
C SER A 21 18.19 2.85 -5.35
N PHE A 22 18.36 3.94 -6.10
CA PHE A 22 18.03 3.95 -7.54
C PHE A 22 18.98 3.06 -8.38
N SER A 23 20.16 2.71 -7.88
CA SER A 23 21.17 1.98 -8.66
C SER A 23 20.91 0.48 -8.78
N LYS A 24 20.22 -0.16 -7.82
CA LYS A 24 19.94 -1.61 -7.86
C LYS A 24 18.46 -1.87 -8.16
N ARG A 25 18.16 -2.15 -9.44
CA ARG A 25 16.80 -2.53 -9.88
C ARG A 25 16.61 -4.03 -9.64
N LYS A 26 15.65 -4.40 -8.79
CA LYS A 26 15.17 -5.79 -8.70
C LYS A 26 14.06 -5.99 -9.71
N LYS A 27 14.12 -7.08 -10.46
CA LYS A 27 13.08 -7.48 -11.41
C LYS A 27 11.90 -8.03 -10.60
N LEU A 28 10.75 -7.36 -10.69
CA LEU A 28 9.52 -7.78 -10.03
C LEU A 28 8.72 -8.69 -10.95
N ASN A 29 8.19 -9.79 -10.41
CA ASN A 29 7.24 -10.63 -11.13
C ASN A 29 5.83 -10.27 -10.67
N LEU A 30 5.20 -9.33 -11.38
CA LEU A 30 3.90 -8.76 -11.05
C LEU A 30 2.75 -9.35 -11.88
N LYS A 31 3.01 -10.37 -12.70
CA LYS A 31 1.97 -11.01 -13.51
C LYS A 31 1.07 -11.88 -12.65
N ASN A 32 -0.22 -11.88 -12.98
CA ASN A 32 -1.27 -12.73 -12.39
C ASN A 32 -1.61 -12.44 -10.92
N ILE A 33 -1.38 -11.20 -10.45
CA ILE A 33 -1.85 -10.80 -9.11
C ILE A 33 -3.27 -10.28 -9.26
N ASN A 34 -4.24 -11.18 -9.20
CA ASN A 34 -5.67 -10.86 -9.26
C ASN A 34 -6.27 -11.08 -7.87
N PHE A 35 -6.28 -10.03 -7.03
CA PHE A 35 -6.94 -10.07 -5.73
C PHE A 35 -8.31 -9.41 -5.78
N LYS A 36 -9.22 -9.89 -4.92
CA LYS A 36 -10.54 -9.30 -4.77
C LYS A 36 -10.45 -7.82 -4.41
N GLN A 37 -11.31 -7.06 -5.02
CA GLN A 37 -11.48 -5.63 -4.88
C GLN A 37 -11.66 -5.22 -3.41
N ILE A 38 -10.99 -4.15 -3.01
CA ILE A 38 -11.17 -3.55 -1.68
C ILE A 38 -12.56 -2.91 -1.63
N ASP A 39 -13.42 -3.39 -0.73
CA ASP A 39 -14.85 -2.99 -0.64
C ASP A 39 -15.09 -1.54 -0.19
N PHE A 40 -14.04 -0.80 0.19
CA PHE A 40 -14.17 0.55 0.75
C PHE A 40 -13.89 1.70 -0.25
N ILE A 41 -13.91 1.41 -1.56
CA ILE A 41 -13.58 2.42 -2.58
C ILE A 41 -14.79 3.33 -2.86
N ASN A 42 -14.63 4.62 -2.65
CA ASN A 42 -15.66 5.61 -2.95
C ASN A 42 -15.65 6.03 -4.43
N TYR A 43 -16.25 5.20 -5.28
CA TYR A 43 -16.33 5.45 -6.72
C TYR A 43 -17.02 6.78 -7.08
N LYS A 44 -18.02 7.24 -6.32
CA LYS A 44 -18.70 8.52 -6.54
C LYS A 44 -17.74 9.69 -6.36
N LYS A 45 -16.91 9.65 -5.31
CA LYS A 45 -15.88 10.67 -5.06
C LYS A 45 -14.80 10.66 -6.14
N ILE A 46 -14.33 9.47 -6.55
CA ILE A 46 -13.29 9.32 -7.58
C ILE A 46 -13.75 9.91 -8.90
N LYS A 47 -14.99 9.65 -9.32
CA LYS A 47 -15.57 10.20 -10.55
C LYS A 47 -15.51 11.74 -10.58
N GLN A 48 -15.57 12.42 -9.44
CA GLN A 48 -15.56 13.87 -9.37
C GLN A 48 -14.21 14.50 -9.75
N TYR A 49 -13.11 13.76 -9.60
CA TYR A 49 -11.76 14.33 -9.81
C TYR A 49 -10.93 13.65 -10.89
N VAL A 50 -11.11 12.35 -11.14
CA VAL A 50 -10.16 11.55 -11.94
C VAL A 50 -9.93 12.06 -13.37
N PHE A 51 -10.90 12.80 -13.91
CA PHE A 51 -10.82 13.41 -15.23
C PHE A 51 -10.40 14.89 -15.21
N LYS A 52 -10.24 15.49 -14.02
CA LYS A 52 -9.80 16.88 -13.91
C LYS A 52 -8.29 16.97 -14.08
N GLU A 53 -7.84 18.06 -14.67
CA GLU A 53 -6.41 18.38 -14.68
C GLU A 53 -5.93 18.78 -13.29
N ASN A 54 -4.70 18.37 -12.97
CA ASN A 54 -4.02 18.77 -11.72
C ASN A 54 -4.76 18.44 -10.41
N PHE A 55 -5.65 17.45 -10.40
CA PHE A 55 -6.44 17.08 -9.21
C PHE A 55 -5.58 16.69 -8.01
N PHE A 56 -4.33 16.30 -8.20
CA PHE A 56 -3.40 16.01 -7.10
C PHE A 56 -3.02 17.23 -6.24
N TYR A 57 -3.27 18.46 -6.71
CA TYR A 57 -3.06 19.66 -5.93
C TYR A 57 -4.30 20.14 -5.18
N ASP A 58 -5.45 19.56 -5.46
CA ASP A 58 -6.71 19.92 -4.80
C ASP A 58 -6.79 19.28 -3.42
N LYS A 59 -6.82 20.09 -2.38
CA LYS A 59 -6.91 19.65 -0.97
C LYS A 59 -8.18 18.82 -0.68
N ASN A 60 -9.25 19.00 -1.47
CA ASN A 60 -10.47 18.23 -1.35
C ASN A 60 -10.30 16.76 -1.80
N PHE A 61 -9.23 16.45 -2.54
CA PHE A 61 -8.95 15.13 -3.09
C PHE A 61 -7.64 14.53 -2.55
N ILE A 62 -7.35 14.73 -1.26
CA ILE A 62 -6.17 14.14 -0.59
C ILE A 62 -6.09 12.63 -0.83
N ASP A 63 -7.24 11.93 -0.82
CA ASP A 63 -7.33 10.50 -1.08
C ASP A 63 -6.86 10.10 -2.49
N SER A 64 -6.80 11.06 -3.44
CA SER A 64 -6.28 10.81 -4.78
C SER A 64 -4.83 10.31 -4.77
N HIS A 65 -4.09 10.64 -3.71
CA HIS A 65 -2.71 10.21 -3.53
C HIS A 65 -2.58 8.74 -3.13
N SER A 66 -3.67 8.03 -2.80
CA SER A 66 -3.69 6.57 -2.59
C SER A 66 -3.73 5.76 -3.89
N PHE A 67 -4.03 6.41 -5.02
CA PHE A 67 -4.27 5.80 -6.33
C PHE A 67 -5.51 4.89 -6.41
N GLU A 68 -6.46 5.05 -5.50
CA GLU A 68 -7.74 4.31 -5.58
C GLU A 68 -8.50 4.56 -6.89
N PHE A 69 -8.19 5.64 -7.60
CA PHE A 69 -8.74 5.90 -8.92
C PHE A 69 -8.41 4.81 -9.96
N LEU A 70 -7.37 4.01 -9.74
CA LEU A 70 -7.02 2.90 -10.63
C LEU A 70 -8.12 1.85 -10.67
N PHE A 71 -8.73 1.53 -9.53
CA PHE A 71 -9.86 0.58 -9.46
C PHE A 71 -11.09 1.11 -10.20
N TYR A 72 -11.36 2.42 -10.11
CA TYR A 72 -12.43 3.05 -10.87
C TYR A 72 -12.19 2.99 -12.38
N LEU A 73 -10.97 3.34 -12.82
CA LEU A 73 -10.58 3.31 -14.22
C LEU A 73 -10.56 1.89 -14.80
N GLN A 74 -10.12 0.90 -14.00
CA GLN A 74 -10.18 -0.52 -14.37
C GLN A 74 -11.63 -0.97 -14.56
N LYS A 75 -12.55 -0.53 -13.69
CA LYS A 75 -13.97 -0.85 -13.79
C LYS A 75 -14.62 -0.24 -15.04
N ILE A 76 -14.24 0.98 -15.42
CA ILE A 76 -14.65 1.61 -16.68
C ILE A 76 -14.10 0.81 -17.87
N GLY A 77 -12.85 0.36 -17.74
CA GLY A 77 -12.15 -0.42 -18.74
C GLY A 77 -11.77 0.37 -20.00
N GLY A 78 -11.44 -0.36 -21.05
CA GLY A 78 -11.13 0.16 -22.37
C GLY A 78 -9.79 0.94 -22.44
N LYS A 79 -9.43 1.33 -23.66
CA LYS A 79 -8.16 2.04 -23.93
C LYS A 79 -8.07 3.38 -23.18
N SER A 80 -9.18 4.11 -23.08
CA SER A 80 -9.21 5.40 -22.37
C SER A 80 -8.90 5.26 -20.89
N GLY A 81 -9.49 4.27 -20.19
CA GLY A 81 -9.21 4.02 -18.77
C GLY A 81 -7.73 3.70 -18.53
N ILE A 82 -7.11 2.91 -19.41
CA ILE A 82 -5.69 2.55 -19.30
C ILE A 82 -4.79 3.77 -19.52
N GLU A 83 -5.05 4.57 -20.55
CA GLU A 83 -4.24 5.76 -20.86
C GLU A 83 -4.33 6.81 -19.75
N ILE A 84 -5.52 7.02 -19.16
CA ILE A 84 -5.70 7.93 -18.02
C ILE A 84 -4.95 7.40 -16.78
N SER A 85 -5.01 6.09 -16.54
CA SER A 85 -4.28 5.45 -15.42
C SER A 85 -2.77 5.68 -15.55
N LYS A 86 -2.22 5.38 -16.72
CA LYS A 86 -0.81 5.58 -17.07
C LYS A 86 -0.39 7.04 -16.90
N LYS A 87 -1.15 7.97 -17.53
CA LYS A 87 -0.89 9.41 -17.45
C LYS A 87 -0.81 9.87 -15.99
N ASN A 88 -1.79 9.49 -15.17
CA ASN A 88 -1.88 9.96 -13.79
C ASN A 88 -0.78 9.37 -12.89
N ILE A 89 -0.40 8.10 -13.04
CA ILE A 89 0.72 7.50 -12.28
C ILE A 89 2.03 8.24 -12.61
N PHE A 90 2.31 8.45 -13.90
CA PHE A 90 3.56 9.07 -14.32
C PHE A 90 3.61 10.57 -13.96
N LEU A 91 2.48 11.27 -14.12
CA LEU A 91 2.33 12.66 -13.69
C LEU A 91 2.61 12.79 -12.19
N TRP A 92 1.92 11.99 -11.37
CA TRP A 92 2.11 12.01 -9.92
C TRP A 92 3.58 11.79 -9.53
N PHE A 93 4.20 10.78 -10.12
CA PHE A 93 5.61 10.50 -9.83
C PHE A 93 6.53 11.67 -10.21
N ASN A 94 6.32 12.29 -11.35
CA ASN A 94 7.10 13.45 -11.77
C ASN A 94 6.95 14.63 -10.83
N LEU A 95 5.73 14.90 -10.34
CA LEU A 95 5.43 16.00 -9.44
C LEU A 95 6.03 15.78 -8.03
N PHE A 96 5.98 14.54 -7.53
CA PHE A 96 6.24 14.27 -6.11
C PHE A 96 7.49 13.43 -5.83
N LYS A 97 8.18 12.87 -6.83
CA LYS A 97 9.35 12.00 -6.64
C LYS A 97 10.45 12.58 -5.75
N ASN A 98 10.62 13.90 -5.75
CA ASN A 98 11.63 14.60 -4.98
C ASN A 98 11.12 15.16 -3.64
N LYS A 99 9.82 15.02 -3.34
CA LYS A 99 9.27 15.43 -2.05
C LYS A 99 9.68 14.44 -0.96
N LEU A 100 9.90 14.94 0.26
CA LEU A 100 10.29 14.13 1.42
C LEU A 100 9.13 13.89 2.39
N GLU A 101 8.17 14.77 2.37
CA GLU A 101 6.96 14.75 3.19
C GLU A 101 5.75 14.41 2.32
N PHE A 102 4.57 14.88 2.72
CA PHE A 102 3.34 14.67 1.95
C PHE A 102 3.58 14.86 0.43
N PRO A 103 3.10 13.94 -0.39
CA PRO A 103 2.23 12.80 -0.08
C PRO A 103 2.95 11.45 0.14
N TRP A 104 4.14 11.46 0.70
CA TRP A 104 4.96 10.27 0.94
C TRP A 104 4.87 9.75 2.39
N ASP A 105 3.77 10.02 3.09
CA ASP A 105 3.51 9.33 4.34
C ASP A 105 3.35 7.81 4.12
N GLU A 106 3.56 7.04 5.19
CA GLU A 106 3.66 5.59 5.14
C GLU A 106 2.37 4.94 4.66
N LYS A 107 1.23 5.38 5.21
CA LYS A 107 -0.09 4.82 4.90
C LYS A 107 -0.45 5.05 3.43
N LEU A 108 -0.33 6.30 2.94
CA LEU A 108 -0.58 6.61 1.53
C LEU A 108 0.41 5.90 0.60
N THR A 109 1.67 5.75 1.02
CA THR A 109 2.68 5.02 0.24
C THR A 109 2.31 3.54 0.11
N ALA A 110 1.83 2.92 1.20
CA ALA A 110 1.34 1.54 1.19
C ALA A 110 0.10 1.40 0.30
N GLN A 111 -0.90 2.26 0.47
CA GLN A 111 -2.12 2.26 -0.33
C GLN A 111 -1.84 2.42 -1.83
N ARG A 112 -0.99 3.38 -2.23
CA ARG A 112 -0.57 3.55 -3.62
C ARG A 112 0.08 2.31 -4.20
N LEU A 113 0.98 1.72 -3.42
CA LEU A 113 1.69 0.51 -3.85
C LEU A 113 0.72 -0.64 -4.08
N LEU A 114 -0.23 -0.85 -3.17
CA LEU A 114 -1.30 -1.85 -3.32
C LEU A 114 -2.19 -1.54 -4.53
N SER A 115 -2.61 -0.29 -4.70
CA SER A 115 -3.41 0.11 -5.86
C SER A 115 -2.69 -0.17 -7.19
N ILE A 116 -1.36 0.07 -7.26
CA ILE A 116 -0.57 -0.28 -8.45
C ILE A 116 -0.48 -1.80 -8.61
N TYR A 117 -0.25 -2.57 -7.54
CA TYR A 117 -0.12 -4.02 -7.63
C TYR A 117 -1.39 -4.68 -8.14
N TYR A 118 -2.56 -4.31 -7.57
CA TYR A 118 -3.84 -4.91 -7.96
C TYR A 118 -4.28 -4.53 -9.38
N ASN A 119 -3.85 -3.37 -9.87
CA ASN A 119 -4.18 -2.91 -11.21
C ASN A 119 -3.00 -3.05 -12.20
N TYR A 120 -1.96 -3.82 -11.84
CA TYR A 120 -0.72 -3.87 -12.63
C TYR A 120 -0.96 -4.36 -14.06
N GLU A 121 -1.70 -5.44 -14.23
CA GLU A 121 -1.99 -6.00 -15.57
C GLU A 121 -2.79 -5.01 -16.41
N PHE A 122 -3.80 -4.37 -15.82
CA PHE A 122 -4.59 -3.35 -16.49
C PHE A 122 -3.70 -2.19 -16.96
N VAL A 123 -2.90 -1.61 -16.08
CA VAL A 123 -2.03 -0.47 -16.41
C VAL A 123 -0.93 -0.87 -17.41
N SER A 124 -0.33 -2.05 -17.24
CA SER A 124 0.83 -2.47 -18.05
C SER A 124 0.47 -3.00 -19.44
N SER A 125 -0.80 -3.29 -19.71
CA SER A 125 -1.26 -3.93 -20.95
C SER A 125 -0.92 -3.15 -22.24
N VAL A 126 -0.77 -1.83 -22.14
CA VAL A 126 -0.48 -0.94 -23.29
C VAL A 126 0.84 -0.19 -23.15
N LEU A 127 1.65 -0.51 -22.12
CA LEU A 127 2.92 0.18 -21.91
C LEU A 127 3.99 -0.27 -22.92
N SER A 128 4.68 0.70 -23.50
CA SER A 128 5.93 0.46 -24.21
C SER A 128 6.99 -0.10 -23.25
N LYS A 129 8.08 -0.65 -23.80
CA LYS A 129 9.19 -1.17 -23.00
C LYS A 129 9.80 -0.11 -22.07
N THR A 130 9.90 1.13 -22.54
CA THR A 130 10.42 2.26 -21.75
C THR A 130 9.47 2.66 -20.62
N GLU A 131 8.17 2.75 -20.89
CA GLU A 131 7.14 3.05 -19.90
C GLU A 131 7.04 1.95 -18.83
N ASN A 132 7.14 0.68 -19.23
CA ASN A 132 7.15 -0.44 -18.29
C ASN A 132 8.39 -0.38 -17.38
N THR A 133 9.54 0.01 -17.93
CA THR A 133 10.75 0.25 -17.14
C THR A 133 10.55 1.39 -16.13
N LEU A 134 9.84 2.45 -16.52
CA LEU A 134 9.50 3.57 -15.62
C LEU A 134 8.51 3.14 -14.54
N LEU A 135 7.45 2.38 -14.87
CA LEU A 135 6.51 1.85 -13.89
C LEU A 135 7.21 0.98 -12.85
N ASN A 136 8.07 0.08 -13.29
CA ASN A 136 8.88 -0.75 -12.38
C ASN A 136 9.81 0.08 -11.49
N LYS A 137 10.36 1.18 -12.00
CA LYS A 137 11.14 2.14 -11.20
C LYS A 137 10.27 2.80 -10.14
N ILE A 138 9.05 3.23 -10.48
CA ILE A 138 8.08 3.83 -9.56
C ILE A 138 7.77 2.86 -8.42
N ILE A 139 7.43 1.63 -8.74
CA ILE A 139 7.13 0.57 -7.76
C ILE A 139 8.32 0.37 -6.82
N ASN A 140 9.53 0.23 -7.37
CA ASN A 140 10.75 0.04 -6.56
C ASN A 140 11.01 1.23 -5.61
N VAL A 141 10.72 2.46 -6.01
CA VAL A 141 10.82 3.64 -5.13
C VAL A 141 9.84 3.55 -3.98
N HIS A 142 8.58 3.17 -4.24
CA HIS A 142 7.57 3.00 -3.19
C HIS A 142 7.97 1.91 -2.20
N ILE A 143 8.41 0.74 -2.69
CA ILE A 143 8.89 -0.36 -1.84
C ILE A 143 10.03 0.12 -0.91
N LYS A 144 11.01 0.83 -1.45
CA LYS A 144 12.17 1.30 -0.69
C LYS A 144 11.77 2.31 0.38
N ARG A 145 10.90 3.26 0.06
CA ARG A 145 10.37 4.20 1.03
C ARG A 145 9.59 3.49 2.12
N LEU A 146 8.72 2.56 1.76
CA LEU A 146 7.93 1.78 2.69
C LEU A 146 8.82 1.03 3.69
N PHE A 147 9.86 0.31 3.22
CA PHE A 147 10.79 -0.40 4.09
C PHE A 147 11.70 0.53 4.91
N PHE A 148 12.01 1.71 4.41
CA PHE A 148 12.73 2.70 5.19
C PHE A 148 11.92 3.15 6.41
N PHE A 149 10.64 3.41 6.24
CA PHE A 149 9.73 3.76 7.33
C PHE A 149 9.52 2.59 8.30
N PHE A 150 9.30 1.38 7.80
CA PHE A 150 9.14 0.17 8.61
C PHE A 150 10.25 -0.06 9.64
N LYS A 151 11.48 0.32 9.31
CA LYS A 151 12.63 0.17 10.23
C LYS A 151 12.64 1.19 11.38
N ARG A 152 11.86 2.26 11.27
CA ARG A 152 11.92 3.43 12.16
C ARG A 152 10.65 3.68 12.93
N LYS A 153 9.56 3.11 12.47
CA LYS A 153 8.24 3.26 13.06
C LYS A 153 8.06 2.30 14.23
N ASN A 154 7.34 2.74 15.25
CA ASN A 154 6.92 1.85 16.33
C ASN A 154 5.96 0.79 15.76
N LEU A 155 5.99 -0.42 16.32
CA LEU A 155 5.21 -1.54 15.78
C LEU A 155 3.70 -1.32 15.90
N ASP A 156 3.25 -0.59 16.90
CA ASP A 156 1.85 -0.24 17.16
C ASP A 156 1.28 0.85 16.25
N GLU A 157 2.16 1.58 15.54
CA GLU A 157 1.77 2.62 14.58
C GLU A 157 1.64 2.10 13.14
N ILE A 158 2.01 0.85 12.88
CA ILE A 158 2.00 0.24 11.54
C ILE A 158 0.54 -0.07 11.15
N SER A 159 0.03 0.60 10.12
CA SER A 159 -1.33 0.37 9.64
C SER A 159 -1.51 -0.99 8.97
N SER A 160 -2.75 -1.50 8.92
CA SER A 160 -3.05 -2.75 8.23
C SER A 160 -2.72 -2.71 6.73
N TYR A 161 -2.86 -1.57 6.06
CA TYR A 161 -2.40 -1.38 4.67
C TYR A 161 -0.89 -1.58 4.52
N GLU A 162 -0.11 -1.08 5.48
CA GLU A 162 1.35 -1.28 5.49
C GLU A 162 1.70 -2.76 5.66
N ILE A 163 0.97 -3.49 6.53
CA ILE A 163 1.16 -4.94 6.72
C ILE A 163 0.99 -5.68 5.39
N VAL A 164 -0.13 -5.45 4.68
CA VAL A 164 -0.40 -6.06 3.37
C VAL A 164 0.70 -5.71 2.37
N ALA A 165 1.03 -4.42 2.26
CA ALA A 165 2.05 -3.94 1.31
C ALA A 165 3.45 -4.51 1.61
N PHE A 166 3.81 -4.68 2.89
CA PHE A 166 5.09 -5.31 3.28
C PHE A 166 5.17 -6.77 2.87
N ILE A 167 4.13 -7.55 3.18
CA ILE A 167 4.09 -8.98 2.84
C ILE A 167 4.18 -9.15 1.33
N LEU A 168 3.33 -8.47 0.57
CA LEU A 168 3.31 -8.55 -0.88
C LEU A 168 4.65 -8.11 -1.49
N SER A 169 5.22 -7.01 -1.01
CA SER A 169 6.54 -6.54 -1.48
C SER A 169 7.65 -7.55 -1.22
N LYS A 170 7.69 -8.18 -0.04
CA LYS A 170 8.69 -9.21 0.30
C LYS A 170 8.56 -10.46 -0.57
N LEU A 171 7.32 -10.88 -0.83
CA LEU A 171 7.04 -12.02 -1.71
C LEU A 171 7.49 -11.75 -3.15
N LEU A 172 7.13 -10.58 -3.70
CA LEU A 172 7.51 -10.18 -5.05
C LEU A 172 9.03 -10.02 -5.22
N LEU A 173 9.73 -9.57 -4.18
CA LEU A 173 11.18 -9.47 -4.16
C LEU A 173 11.87 -10.82 -3.91
N LYS A 174 11.14 -11.89 -3.63
CA LYS A 174 11.66 -13.18 -3.17
C LYS A 174 12.52 -13.07 -1.90
N GLU A 175 12.14 -12.16 -1.00
CA GLU A 175 12.83 -11.89 0.27
C GLU A 175 11.97 -12.27 1.49
N PHE A 176 10.82 -12.90 1.26
CA PHE A 176 9.94 -13.37 2.31
C PHE A 176 10.57 -14.55 3.07
N ASN A 177 10.49 -14.52 4.39
CA ASN A 177 10.98 -15.60 5.26
C ASN A 177 10.16 -15.67 6.55
N GLN A 178 10.32 -16.74 7.31
CA GLN A 178 9.59 -16.99 8.55
C GLN A 178 9.86 -15.94 9.64
N SER A 179 11.08 -15.43 9.75
CA SER A 179 11.39 -14.37 10.72
C SER A 179 10.60 -13.09 10.45
N PHE A 180 10.44 -12.73 9.18
CA PHE A 180 9.62 -11.61 8.78
C PHE A 180 8.14 -11.84 9.10
N LEU A 181 7.63 -13.06 8.84
CA LEU A 181 6.24 -13.42 9.14
C LEU A 181 5.95 -13.34 10.64
N LYS A 182 6.84 -13.87 11.50
CA LYS A 182 6.73 -13.75 12.97
C LYS A 182 6.69 -12.29 13.42
N LYS A 183 7.48 -11.42 12.79
CA LYS A 183 7.43 -9.97 13.08
C LYS A 183 6.07 -9.38 12.73
N ILE A 184 5.48 -9.77 11.60
CA ILE A 184 4.13 -9.34 11.21
C ILE A 184 3.08 -9.82 12.21
N GLU A 185 3.14 -11.08 12.65
CA GLU A 185 2.26 -11.60 13.70
C GLU A 185 2.35 -10.78 14.99
N THR A 186 3.56 -10.41 15.42
CA THR A 186 3.77 -9.53 16.58
C THR A 186 3.12 -8.15 16.37
N ILE A 187 3.25 -7.55 15.17
CA ILE A 187 2.63 -6.27 14.84
C ILE A 187 1.10 -6.36 14.96
N ILE A 188 0.52 -7.43 14.44
CA ILE A 188 -0.93 -7.67 14.50
C ILE A 188 -1.37 -7.82 15.97
N GLU A 189 -0.68 -8.64 16.74
CA GLU A 189 -0.98 -8.92 18.15
C GLU A 189 -0.96 -7.66 19.03
N ILE A 190 -0.01 -6.76 18.80
CA ILE A 190 0.10 -5.49 19.53
C ILE A 190 -1.10 -4.57 19.26
N GLN A 191 -1.77 -4.70 18.12
CA GLN A 191 -2.87 -3.83 17.71
C GLN A 191 -4.26 -4.33 18.11
N ILE A 192 -4.35 -5.53 18.68
CA ILE A 192 -5.60 -6.17 19.06
C ILE A 192 -5.56 -6.45 20.56
N ASP A 193 -6.62 -6.11 21.28
CA ASP A 193 -6.74 -6.47 22.68
C ASP A 193 -7.19 -7.94 22.88
N ARG A 194 -7.30 -8.37 24.16
CA ARG A 194 -7.71 -9.74 24.50
C ARG A 194 -9.12 -10.09 24.07
N ALA A 195 -9.98 -9.09 23.89
CA ALA A 195 -11.36 -9.26 23.44
C ALA A 195 -11.48 -9.30 21.91
N GLY A 196 -10.39 -9.14 21.17
CA GLY A 196 -10.39 -9.08 19.72
C GLY A 196 -10.74 -7.71 19.16
N ILE A 197 -10.64 -6.66 19.97
CA ILE A 197 -10.98 -5.30 19.57
C ILE A 197 -9.70 -4.59 19.14
N HIS A 198 -9.74 -3.90 17.99
CA HIS A 198 -8.64 -3.06 17.53
C HIS A 198 -8.43 -1.88 18.48
N LYS A 199 -7.20 -1.57 18.83
CA LYS A 199 -6.81 -0.52 19.80
C LYS A 199 -7.36 0.88 19.51
N SER A 200 -7.80 1.17 18.29
CA SER A 200 -8.44 2.44 17.97
C SER A 200 -9.85 2.54 18.55
N TYR A 201 -10.44 1.43 19.00
CA TYR A 201 -11.84 1.34 19.43
C TYR A 201 -12.84 1.91 18.40
N ASN A 202 -12.48 1.82 17.11
CA ASN A 202 -13.26 2.34 16.00
C ASN A 202 -13.75 1.18 15.13
N VAL A 203 -15.07 1.04 15.00
CA VAL A 203 -15.72 -0.04 14.24
C VAL A 203 -15.29 -0.08 12.79
N LEU A 204 -15.12 1.08 12.14
CA LEU A 204 -14.65 1.15 10.74
C LEU A 204 -13.20 0.70 10.61
N GLU A 205 -12.32 1.10 11.52
CA GLU A 205 -10.92 0.64 11.53
C GLU A 205 -10.83 -0.85 11.86
N GLN A 206 -11.69 -1.36 12.77
CA GLN A 206 -11.84 -2.79 13.03
C GLN A 206 -12.18 -3.56 11.73
N ALA A 207 -13.22 -3.12 11.01
CA ALA A 207 -13.64 -3.75 9.77
C ALA A 207 -12.54 -3.71 8.69
N LYS A 208 -11.85 -2.57 8.53
CA LYS A 208 -10.71 -2.44 7.61
C LYS A 208 -9.56 -3.37 7.99
N PHE A 209 -9.28 -3.49 9.29
CA PHE A 209 -8.21 -4.35 9.77
C PHE A 209 -8.50 -5.82 9.45
N ILE A 210 -9.73 -6.31 9.74
CA ILE A 210 -10.19 -7.65 9.40
C ILE A 210 -10.06 -7.90 7.89
N ASN A 211 -10.51 -6.95 7.07
CA ASN A 211 -10.44 -7.06 5.61
C ASN A 211 -9.00 -7.19 5.11
N ASN A 212 -8.10 -6.37 5.65
CA ASN A 212 -6.68 -6.43 5.30
C ASN A 212 -5.99 -7.71 5.83
N LEU A 213 -6.40 -8.29 6.96
CA LEU A 213 -5.90 -9.60 7.40
C LEU A 213 -6.38 -10.73 6.49
N ASN A 214 -7.63 -10.69 6.03
CA ASN A 214 -8.11 -11.61 5.00
C ASN A 214 -7.31 -11.49 3.71
N GLU A 215 -6.93 -10.27 3.34
CA GLU A 215 -6.08 -10.03 2.18
C GLU A 215 -4.67 -10.62 2.37
N VAL A 216 -4.08 -10.48 3.56
CA VAL A 216 -2.82 -11.17 3.93
C VAL A 216 -2.94 -12.67 3.73
N LYS A 217 -4.04 -13.27 4.23
CA LYS A 217 -4.33 -14.70 4.05
C LYS A 217 -4.38 -15.08 2.57
N ASN A 218 -5.13 -14.32 1.75
CA ASN A 218 -5.26 -14.56 0.32
C ASN A 218 -3.91 -14.47 -0.41
N ILE A 219 -3.10 -13.48 -0.08
CA ILE A 219 -1.75 -13.31 -0.62
C ILE A 219 -0.87 -14.51 -0.29
N LEU A 220 -0.84 -14.94 0.97
CA LEU A 220 -0.04 -16.10 1.37
C LEU A 220 -0.47 -17.36 0.62
N LEU A 221 -1.77 -17.63 0.52
CA LEU A 221 -2.33 -18.77 -0.24
C LEU A 221 -1.95 -18.69 -1.73
N PHE A 222 -2.07 -17.52 -2.34
CA PHE A 222 -1.69 -17.32 -3.75
C PHE A 222 -0.21 -17.67 -4.01
N PHE A 223 0.66 -17.30 -3.08
CA PHE A 223 2.09 -17.64 -3.16
C PHE A 223 2.42 -19.04 -2.61
N LYS A 224 1.40 -19.88 -2.32
CA LYS A 224 1.54 -21.24 -1.79
C LYS A 224 2.32 -21.30 -0.47
N ILE A 225 2.10 -20.30 0.38
CA ILE A 225 2.67 -20.23 1.73
C ILE A 225 1.58 -20.64 2.71
N VAL A 226 1.96 -21.50 3.67
CA VAL A 226 1.06 -21.91 4.74
C VAL A 226 0.66 -20.70 5.56
N VAL A 227 -0.65 -20.47 5.68
CA VAL A 227 -1.19 -19.39 6.53
C VAL A 227 -1.01 -19.77 7.99
N PRO A 228 -0.33 -18.93 8.81
CA PRO A 228 -0.20 -19.20 10.23
C PRO A 228 -1.57 -19.29 10.92
N GLU A 229 -1.73 -20.25 11.82
CA GLU A 229 -2.95 -20.41 12.62
C GLU A 229 -3.29 -19.14 13.39
N LYS A 230 -2.27 -18.42 13.86
CA LYS A 230 -2.39 -17.15 14.59
C LYS A 230 -3.12 -16.08 13.76
N ILE A 231 -2.87 -15.98 12.46
CA ILE A 231 -3.58 -15.05 11.57
C ILE A 231 -5.06 -15.44 11.45
N ASN A 232 -5.38 -16.72 11.29
CA ASN A 232 -6.77 -17.18 11.26
C ASN A 232 -7.46 -16.90 12.60
N PHE A 233 -6.78 -17.14 13.72
CA PHE A 233 -7.28 -16.84 15.05
C PHE A 233 -7.62 -15.35 15.22
N PHE A 234 -6.73 -14.45 14.81
CA PHE A 234 -7.00 -13.00 14.86
C PHE A 234 -8.21 -12.60 14.03
N ILE A 235 -8.33 -13.10 12.80
CA ILE A 235 -9.48 -12.81 11.94
C ILE A 235 -10.78 -13.25 12.62
N LEU A 236 -10.84 -14.47 13.16
CA LEU A 236 -12.03 -15.00 13.83
C LEU A 236 -12.39 -14.19 15.08
N ASN A 237 -11.39 -13.92 15.93
CA ASN A 237 -11.60 -13.19 17.17
C ASN A 237 -12.09 -11.76 16.92
N MET A 238 -11.45 -11.04 15.98
CA MET A 238 -11.86 -9.69 15.61
C MET A 238 -13.25 -9.66 14.96
N THR A 239 -13.59 -10.66 14.14
CA THR A 239 -14.91 -10.77 13.51
C THR A 239 -15.98 -11.03 14.56
N SER A 240 -15.72 -11.90 15.53
CA SER A 240 -16.63 -12.16 16.66
C SER A 240 -16.88 -10.88 17.46
N ALA A 241 -15.82 -10.14 17.82
CA ALA A 241 -15.93 -8.86 18.51
C ALA A 241 -16.75 -7.84 17.71
N LEU A 242 -16.51 -7.72 16.38
CA LEU A 242 -17.25 -6.81 15.51
C LEU A 242 -18.74 -7.12 15.49
N ASN A 243 -19.12 -8.40 15.41
CA ASN A 243 -20.51 -8.83 15.39
C ASN A 243 -21.26 -8.47 16.69
N GLN A 244 -20.56 -8.41 17.84
CA GLN A 244 -21.15 -7.98 19.10
C GLN A 244 -21.47 -6.47 19.15
N TYR A 245 -20.84 -5.65 18.29
CA TYR A 245 -21.14 -4.22 18.18
C TYR A 245 -22.30 -3.90 17.23
N ILE A 246 -22.70 -4.84 16.37
CA ILE A 246 -23.71 -4.62 15.34
C ILE A 246 -25.09 -5.11 15.79
N HIS A 247 -25.14 -5.92 16.85
CA HIS A 247 -26.35 -6.43 17.50
C HIS A 247 -26.61 -5.74 18.86
#